data_df4efab02f0e2008fdcfe27b98a040f1
#
_entry.id   df4efab02f0e2008fdcfe27b98a040f1
#
_cell.length_a   1.000
_cell.length_b   1.000
_cell.length_c   1.000
_cell.angle_alpha   90.00
_cell.angle_beta   90.00
_cell.angle_gamma   90.00
#
_symmetry.space_group_name_H-M   'P 1'
#
loop_
_entity.id
_entity.type
_entity.pdbx_description
1 polymer ?
#
loop_
_entity_poly.entity_id
_entity_poly.type
_entity_poly.pdbx_seq_one_letter_code
_entity_poly.pdbx_strand_id
1 'polypeptide(L)'
;MKRLHALLILALSLVPIFTTAQERPANYARAPRFKALVYYSENAEEAHVQFSRQGVEFFRRLTVGEGFYLDVTTSLSDYPYEKLKEYTCVIMLDDSPHGPAERAAFEQYMENGGGWIGFHASGYNDRSTRWPWFSRFLGCGVFKCNNWPPQQALADVDLSDHPVTKNLPTSFVLPASEFYQWEEDLRVKDNIQVLLSLSPKNYPFGIKDIVYGGDWPVVWTNLNYRMIYLNMGHGDECFSEATQNLMFVNAFRWIVSRDPAGDPFDK
;
A
#
# COMPACT_ATOMS: atom_id res chain seq x y z
N MET A 1 -6.48 44.88 69.03
CA MET A 1 -7.04 44.25 67.86
C MET A 1 -5.95 44.23 66.78
N LYS A 2 -5.25 43.08 66.66
CA LYS A 2 -4.15 42.90 65.70
C LYS A 2 -4.69 42.17 64.46
N ARG A 3 -4.59 42.80 63.27
CA ARG A 3 -4.98 42.20 61.97
C ARG A 3 -3.79 41.38 61.48
N LEU A 4 -4.02 40.09 61.32
CA LEU A 4 -3.08 39.16 60.70
C LEU A 4 -3.31 39.24 59.19
N HIS A 5 -2.25 39.59 58.40
CA HIS A 5 -2.23 39.50 56.96
C HIS A 5 -1.68 38.11 56.59
N ALA A 6 -2.51 37.27 55.99
CA ALA A 6 -2.07 36.01 55.46
C ALA A 6 -1.50 36.27 54.03
N LEU A 7 -0.21 35.95 53.89
CA LEU A 7 0.46 35.93 52.57
C LEU A 7 0.14 34.60 51.88
N LEU A 8 -0.57 34.67 50.76
CA LEU A 8 -0.85 33.51 49.89
C LEU A 8 0.33 33.32 48.97
N ILE A 9 1.17 32.31 49.21
CA ILE A 9 2.27 31.94 48.33
C ILE A 9 1.66 31.01 47.24
N LEU A 10 1.57 31.52 46.01
CA LEU A 10 1.17 30.75 44.85
C LEU A 10 2.38 29.94 44.35
N ALA A 11 2.40 28.65 44.69
CA ALA A 11 3.41 27.73 44.18
C ALA A 11 3.05 27.39 42.72
N LEU A 12 3.74 27.99 41.75
CA LEU A 12 3.71 27.56 40.38
C LEU A 12 4.43 26.19 40.27
N SER A 13 3.65 25.12 40.17
CA SER A 13 4.20 23.82 39.81
C SER A 13 4.56 23.81 38.34
N LEU A 14 5.85 23.91 38.02
CA LEU A 14 6.42 23.59 36.69
C LEU A 14 6.18 22.09 36.48
N VAL A 15 5.18 21.77 35.68
CA VAL A 15 5.03 20.42 35.11
C VAL A 15 6.07 20.28 34.01
N PRO A 16 7.05 19.38 34.11
CA PRO A 16 7.97 19.16 33.00
C PRO A 16 7.17 18.58 31.84
N ILE A 17 7.13 19.29 30.72
CA ILE A 17 6.65 18.75 29.43
C ILE A 17 7.71 17.71 29.01
N PHE A 18 7.48 16.46 29.35
CA PHE A 18 8.20 15.36 28.74
C PHE A 18 7.76 15.30 27.28
N THR A 19 8.53 15.89 26.39
CA THR A 19 8.53 15.48 24.99
C THR A 19 8.96 14.02 25.01
N THR A 20 8.01 13.13 24.84
CA THR A 20 8.31 11.73 24.57
C THR A 20 8.99 11.67 23.22
N ALA A 21 10.33 11.76 23.23
CA ALA A 21 11.12 11.24 22.13
C ALA A 21 10.66 9.79 21.99
N GLN A 22 10.07 9.46 20.83
CA GLN A 22 9.63 8.11 20.54
C GLN A 22 10.85 7.22 20.67
N GLU A 23 10.91 6.44 21.77
CA GLU A 23 12.02 5.54 22.03
C GLU A 23 12.12 4.59 20.82
N ARG A 24 13.28 4.58 20.17
CA ARG A 24 13.58 3.58 19.14
C ARG A 24 13.41 2.21 19.79
N PRO A 25 12.59 1.31 19.17
CA PRO A 25 12.48 -0.04 19.71
C PRO A 25 13.89 -0.62 19.84
N ALA A 26 14.21 -1.17 21.01
CA ALA A 26 15.54 -1.66 21.39
C ALA A 26 16.11 -2.80 20.50
N ASN A 27 15.41 -3.19 19.44
CA ASN A 27 15.75 -4.32 18.57
C ASN A 27 16.51 -3.96 17.28
N TYR A 28 16.81 -2.70 17.01
CA TYR A 28 17.67 -2.34 15.88
C TYR A 28 19.13 -2.47 16.27
N ALA A 29 19.65 -3.70 16.23
CA ALA A 29 21.09 -3.97 16.40
C ALA A 29 21.95 -3.35 15.28
N ARG A 30 21.34 -2.89 14.19
CA ARG A 30 21.95 -2.15 13.07
C ARG A 30 21.11 -0.93 12.71
N ALA A 31 21.74 0.10 12.16
CA ALA A 31 21.02 1.22 11.57
C ALA A 31 20.10 0.68 10.45
N PRO A 32 18.89 1.23 10.32
CA PRO A 32 17.99 0.81 9.24
C PRO A 32 18.62 1.09 7.87
N ARG A 33 18.48 0.16 6.94
CA ARG A 33 19.11 0.23 5.61
C ARG A 33 18.46 1.28 4.72
N PHE A 34 17.16 1.48 4.88
CA PHE A 34 16.34 2.41 4.10
C PHE A 34 15.09 2.81 4.88
N LYS A 35 14.29 3.70 4.29
CA LYS A 35 12.99 4.12 4.83
C LYS A 35 11.85 3.70 3.90
N ALA A 36 10.74 3.27 4.47
CA ALA A 36 9.46 3.09 3.77
C ALA A 36 8.37 3.93 4.45
N LEU A 37 7.43 4.40 3.66
CA LEU A 37 6.24 5.13 4.14
C LEU A 37 4.99 4.31 3.86
N VAL A 38 4.17 4.09 4.88
CA VAL A 38 2.80 3.59 4.70
C VAL A 38 1.83 4.76 4.80
N TYR A 39 0.97 4.88 3.80
CA TYR A 39 -0.15 5.80 3.78
C TYR A 39 -1.48 5.04 3.71
N TYR A 40 -2.46 5.48 4.50
CA TYR A 40 -3.84 5.00 4.47
C TYR A 40 -4.79 6.08 4.95
N SER A 41 -6.10 5.93 4.70
CA SER A 41 -7.15 6.81 5.20
C SER A 41 -7.94 6.15 6.33
N GLU A 42 -8.26 6.92 7.38
CA GLU A 42 -9.23 6.50 8.41
C GLU A 42 -10.66 6.95 8.09
N ASN A 43 -10.84 7.66 6.97
CA ASN A 43 -12.13 8.18 6.52
C ASN A 43 -12.75 7.35 5.38
N ALA A 44 -12.21 6.16 5.12
CA ALA A 44 -12.75 5.22 4.14
C ALA A 44 -13.89 4.37 4.74
N GLU A 45 -14.48 3.50 3.93
CA GLU A 45 -15.39 2.45 4.40
C GLU A 45 -14.69 1.56 5.45
N GLU A 46 -15.46 1.08 6.45
CA GLU A 46 -14.91 0.34 7.59
C GLU A 46 -14.06 -0.88 7.17
N ALA A 47 -14.45 -1.60 6.12
CA ALA A 47 -13.70 -2.74 5.62
C ALA A 47 -12.30 -2.34 5.07
N HIS A 48 -12.21 -1.17 4.43
CA HIS A 48 -10.94 -0.61 3.96
C HIS A 48 -10.05 -0.14 5.11
N VAL A 49 -10.66 0.44 6.15
CA VAL A 49 -9.95 0.85 7.38
C VAL A 49 -9.40 -0.37 8.12
N GLN A 50 -10.20 -1.44 8.25
CA GLN A 50 -9.77 -2.70 8.88
C GLN A 50 -8.60 -3.33 8.12
N PHE A 51 -8.70 -3.43 6.78
CA PHE A 51 -7.59 -3.87 5.94
C PHE A 51 -6.33 -3.03 6.18
N SER A 52 -6.47 -1.70 6.16
CA SER A 52 -5.35 -0.78 6.29
C SER A 52 -4.65 -0.91 7.64
N ARG A 53 -5.40 -1.03 8.73
CA ARG A 53 -4.83 -1.26 10.07
C ARG A 53 -4.04 -2.57 10.14
N GLN A 54 -4.55 -3.65 9.54
CA GLN A 54 -3.82 -4.92 9.46
C GLN A 54 -2.58 -4.82 8.56
N GLY A 55 -2.67 -4.09 7.45
CA GLY A 55 -1.54 -3.80 6.58
C GLY A 55 -0.42 -3.05 7.29
N VAL A 56 -0.75 -2.04 8.10
CA VAL A 56 0.22 -1.34 8.95
C VAL A 56 0.93 -2.33 9.88
N GLU A 57 0.20 -3.22 10.55
CA GLU A 57 0.79 -4.22 11.43
C GLU A 57 1.63 -5.26 10.67
N PHE A 58 1.22 -5.65 9.46
CA PHE A 58 2.00 -6.53 8.60
C PHE A 58 3.36 -5.90 8.26
N PHE A 59 3.38 -4.65 7.78
CA PHE A 59 4.62 -3.97 7.43
C PHE A 59 5.47 -3.61 8.66
N ARG A 60 4.86 -3.34 9.82
CA ARG A 60 5.60 -3.18 11.09
C ARG A 60 6.34 -4.45 11.47
N ARG A 61 5.72 -5.62 11.37
CA ARG A 61 6.41 -6.89 11.62
C ARG A 61 7.54 -7.13 10.63
N LEU A 62 7.35 -6.73 9.37
CA LEU A 62 8.33 -6.89 8.32
C LEU A 62 9.61 -6.08 8.59
N THR A 63 9.53 -4.95 9.30
CA THR A 63 10.72 -4.14 9.64
C THR A 63 11.79 -4.92 10.38
N VAL A 64 11.38 -5.88 11.22
CA VAL A 64 12.31 -6.69 12.04
C VAL A 64 13.15 -7.61 11.17
N GLY A 65 12.54 -8.26 10.17
CA GLY A 65 13.23 -9.18 9.26
C GLY A 65 14.06 -8.46 8.19
N GLU A 66 13.51 -7.37 7.63
CA GLU A 66 14.10 -6.69 6.48
C GLU A 66 15.01 -5.49 6.87
N GLY A 67 14.96 -5.05 8.13
CA GLY A 67 15.87 -4.03 8.65
C GLY A 67 15.67 -2.63 8.07
N PHE A 68 14.44 -2.16 7.95
CA PHE A 68 14.10 -0.82 7.46
C PHE A 68 13.35 0.00 8.51
N TYR A 69 13.34 1.33 8.31
CA TYR A 69 12.54 2.25 9.11
C TYR A 69 11.19 2.49 8.44
N LEU A 70 10.10 2.39 9.20
CA LEU A 70 8.73 2.57 8.72
C LEU A 70 8.10 3.79 9.36
N ASP A 71 7.75 4.77 8.52
CA ASP A 71 6.80 5.82 8.87
C ASP A 71 5.39 5.43 8.43
N VAL A 72 4.40 5.86 9.20
CA VAL A 72 2.99 5.64 8.92
C VAL A 72 2.28 6.99 8.98
N THR A 73 1.45 7.28 7.97
CA THR A 73 0.69 8.54 7.90
C THR A 73 -0.73 8.31 7.39
N THR A 74 -1.64 9.15 7.84
CA THR A 74 -3.01 9.27 7.32
C THR A 74 -3.21 10.56 6.51
N SER A 75 -2.13 11.32 6.25
CA SER A 75 -2.17 12.57 5.49
C SER A 75 -0.95 12.68 4.58
N LEU A 76 -1.16 12.71 3.27
CA LEU A 76 -0.10 12.98 2.30
C LEU A 76 0.23 14.47 2.14
N SER A 77 -0.61 15.36 2.65
CA SER A 77 -0.34 16.81 2.64
C SER A 77 0.93 17.18 3.40
N ASP A 78 1.34 16.36 4.38
CA ASP A 78 2.56 16.51 5.17
C ASP A 78 3.80 15.96 4.47
N TYR A 79 3.64 15.44 3.24
CA TYR A 79 4.69 14.75 2.47
C TYR A 79 4.87 15.38 1.08
N PRO A 80 5.37 16.63 0.97
CA PRO A 80 5.78 17.18 -0.31
C PRO A 80 6.90 16.33 -0.92
N TYR A 81 7.19 16.52 -2.22
CA TYR A 81 8.22 15.74 -2.92
C TYR A 81 9.57 15.71 -2.18
N GLU A 82 10.01 16.83 -1.60
CA GLU A 82 11.28 16.91 -0.88
C GLU A 82 11.34 15.97 0.34
N LYS A 83 10.19 15.60 0.90
CA LYS A 83 10.09 14.61 1.97
C LYS A 83 9.84 13.21 1.42
N LEU A 84 8.99 13.05 0.39
CA LEU A 84 8.73 11.74 -0.23
C LEU A 84 10.01 11.11 -0.79
N LYS A 85 10.90 11.87 -1.39
CA LYS A 85 12.16 11.38 -1.97
C LYS A 85 13.12 10.73 -0.96
N GLU A 86 12.88 10.92 0.34
CA GLU A 86 13.66 10.25 1.39
C GLU A 86 13.27 8.77 1.56
N TYR A 87 12.14 8.36 1.01
CA TYR A 87 11.63 7.00 1.14
C TYR A 87 11.96 6.18 -0.10
N THR A 88 12.56 5.03 0.13
CA THR A 88 12.80 4.02 -0.93
C THR A 88 11.50 3.46 -1.48
N CYS A 89 10.46 3.35 -0.64
CA CYS A 89 9.16 2.82 -1.05
C CYS A 89 8.02 3.55 -0.33
N VAL A 90 6.99 3.92 -1.08
CA VAL A 90 5.69 4.39 -0.56
C VAL A 90 4.67 3.27 -0.77
N ILE A 91 4.03 2.85 0.31
CA ILE A 91 3.01 1.80 0.34
C ILE A 91 1.68 2.48 0.59
N MET A 92 0.75 2.38 -0.34
CA MET A 92 -0.59 2.94 -0.21
C MET A 92 -1.60 1.84 0.05
N LEU A 93 -2.22 1.89 1.24
CA LEU A 93 -3.24 0.95 1.68
C LEU A 93 -4.60 1.61 1.52
N ASP A 94 -5.36 1.18 0.53
CA ASP A 94 -6.76 1.58 0.29
C ASP A 94 -7.06 3.07 0.12
N ASP A 95 -6.04 3.87 -0.19
CA ASP A 95 -6.25 5.29 -0.52
C ASP A 95 -5.13 5.83 -1.43
N SER A 96 -5.36 6.94 -2.09
CA SER A 96 -4.47 7.59 -3.04
C SER A 96 -4.43 9.11 -2.85
N PRO A 97 -3.49 9.85 -3.45
CA PRO A 97 -3.44 11.30 -3.36
C PRO A 97 -4.70 11.99 -3.90
N HIS A 98 -5.34 12.85 -3.10
CA HIS A 98 -6.56 13.55 -3.47
C HIS A 98 -6.32 14.98 -3.94
N GLY A 99 -5.48 15.73 -3.23
CA GLY A 99 -5.23 17.14 -3.51
C GLY A 99 -4.25 17.36 -4.68
N PRO A 100 -4.35 18.48 -5.40
CA PRO A 100 -3.42 18.77 -6.50
C PRO A 100 -1.95 18.77 -6.08
N ALA A 101 -1.63 19.26 -4.89
CA ALA A 101 -0.27 19.28 -4.36
C ALA A 101 0.25 17.87 -4.03
N GLU A 102 -0.60 17.02 -3.43
CA GLU A 102 -0.30 15.62 -3.13
C GLU A 102 -0.05 14.82 -4.41
N ARG A 103 -0.93 14.99 -5.41
CA ARG A 103 -0.80 14.36 -6.73
C ARG A 103 0.50 14.78 -7.42
N ALA A 104 0.81 16.08 -7.44
CA ALA A 104 2.04 16.59 -8.03
C ALA A 104 3.30 16.05 -7.31
N ALA A 105 3.27 15.97 -5.99
CA ALA A 105 4.36 15.42 -5.20
C ALA A 105 4.57 13.93 -5.49
N PHE A 106 3.50 13.15 -5.60
CA PHE A 106 3.55 11.73 -5.92
C PHE A 106 4.01 11.49 -7.36
N GLU A 107 3.47 12.23 -8.34
CA GLU A 107 3.94 12.19 -9.73
C GLU A 107 5.46 12.43 -9.79
N GLN A 108 5.93 13.52 -9.19
CA GLN A 108 7.35 13.84 -9.18
C GLN A 108 8.19 12.75 -8.49
N TYR A 109 7.70 12.16 -7.41
CA TYR A 109 8.35 11.04 -6.73
C TYR A 109 8.51 9.83 -7.65
N MET A 110 7.45 9.44 -8.35
CA MET A 110 7.48 8.29 -9.26
C MET A 110 8.32 8.54 -10.51
N GLU A 111 8.22 9.72 -11.11
CA GLU A 111 9.02 10.13 -12.29
C GLU A 111 10.53 10.21 -11.97
N ASN A 112 10.90 10.41 -10.71
CA ASN A 112 12.29 10.38 -10.26
C ASN A 112 12.73 9.01 -9.70
N GLY A 113 12.03 7.93 -10.03
CA GLY A 113 12.43 6.57 -9.68
C GLY A 113 11.99 6.12 -8.29
N GLY A 114 11.05 6.80 -7.67
CA GLY A 114 10.42 6.36 -6.42
C GLY A 114 9.79 4.97 -6.55
N GLY A 115 9.72 4.22 -5.45
CA GLY A 115 9.08 2.91 -5.40
C GLY A 115 7.65 3.00 -4.87
N TRP A 116 6.71 2.28 -5.49
CA TRP A 116 5.33 2.26 -5.04
C TRP A 116 4.75 0.85 -4.98
N ILE A 117 4.00 0.60 -3.89
CA ILE A 117 3.14 -0.56 -3.74
C ILE A 117 1.75 -0.04 -3.43
N GLY A 118 0.80 -0.29 -4.32
CA GLY A 118 -0.59 0.09 -4.12
C GLY A 118 -1.48 -1.11 -3.91
N PHE A 119 -2.36 -0.99 -2.93
CA PHE A 119 -3.35 -2.02 -2.64
C PHE A 119 -4.75 -1.50 -2.95
N HIS A 120 -5.55 -2.31 -3.60
CA HIS A 120 -6.99 -2.18 -3.77
C HIS A 120 -7.44 -0.75 -4.13
N ALA A 121 -8.18 -0.07 -3.26
CA ALA A 121 -8.70 1.27 -3.54
C ALA A 121 -7.61 2.35 -3.71
N SER A 122 -6.33 2.06 -3.37
CA SER A 122 -5.24 2.96 -3.72
C SER A 122 -5.05 3.14 -5.23
N GLY A 123 -5.49 2.16 -6.02
CA GLY A 123 -5.52 2.23 -7.48
C GLY A 123 -6.85 2.71 -8.05
N TYR A 124 -7.89 2.88 -7.21
CA TYR A 124 -9.20 3.28 -7.70
C TYR A 124 -9.14 4.62 -8.42
N ASN A 125 -9.67 4.62 -9.62
CA ASN A 125 -9.91 5.83 -10.36
C ASN A 125 -11.12 5.64 -11.27
N ASP A 126 -11.91 6.68 -11.42
CA ASP A 126 -13.07 6.76 -12.27
C ASP A 126 -13.02 8.02 -13.14
N ARG A 127 -14.05 8.25 -13.94
CA ARG A 127 -14.13 9.41 -14.84
C ARG A 127 -14.16 10.75 -14.10
N SER A 128 -14.52 10.76 -12.81
CA SER A 128 -14.53 11.94 -11.96
C SER A 128 -13.18 12.27 -11.35
N THR A 129 -12.29 11.29 -11.24
CA THR A 129 -10.95 11.40 -10.65
C THR A 129 -10.08 12.43 -11.37
N ARG A 130 -10.23 12.56 -12.71
CA ARG A 130 -9.55 13.57 -13.54
C ARG A 130 -8.05 13.67 -13.29
N TRP A 131 -7.39 12.50 -13.21
CA TRP A 131 -5.95 12.40 -13.03
C TRP A 131 -5.31 11.55 -14.16
N PRO A 132 -5.15 12.11 -15.37
CA PRO A 132 -4.71 11.36 -16.55
C PRO A 132 -3.34 10.71 -16.39
N TRP A 133 -2.43 11.33 -15.62
CA TRP A 133 -1.13 10.75 -15.31
C TRP A 133 -1.31 9.41 -14.57
N PHE A 134 -2.19 9.37 -13.56
CA PHE A 134 -2.42 8.18 -12.75
C PHE A 134 -3.00 7.01 -13.56
N SER A 135 -3.91 7.29 -14.50
CA SER A 135 -4.42 6.26 -15.42
C SER A 135 -3.31 5.66 -16.29
N ARG A 136 -2.37 6.49 -16.78
CA ARG A 136 -1.20 5.99 -17.52
C ARG A 136 -0.22 5.24 -16.61
N PHE A 137 -0.03 5.71 -15.39
CA PHE A 137 0.82 5.10 -14.37
C PHE A 137 0.32 3.70 -14.02
N LEU A 138 -0.96 3.53 -13.72
CA LEU A 138 -1.58 2.23 -13.46
C LEU A 138 -1.69 1.37 -14.72
N GLY A 139 -1.96 1.98 -15.85
CA GLY A 139 -2.09 1.30 -17.13
C GLY A 139 -3.44 0.61 -17.37
N CYS A 140 -4.39 0.67 -16.45
CA CYS A 140 -5.64 -0.11 -16.49
C CYS A 140 -6.89 0.69 -16.92
N GLY A 141 -6.76 1.98 -17.22
CA GLY A 141 -7.90 2.85 -17.46
C GLY A 141 -8.69 3.13 -16.18
N VAL A 142 -10.00 3.28 -16.29
CA VAL A 142 -10.87 3.54 -15.14
C VAL A 142 -11.52 2.26 -14.60
N PHE A 143 -11.98 2.32 -13.35
CA PHE A 143 -12.75 1.27 -12.71
C PHE A 143 -14.01 0.92 -13.53
N LYS A 144 -14.26 -0.37 -13.70
CA LYS A 144 -15.40 -0.90 -14.45
C LYS A 144 -16.45 -1.53 -13.56
N CYS A 145 -16.06 -2.48 -12.73
CA CYS A 145 -16.92 -3.21 -11.80
C CYS A 145 -16.08 -4.02 -10.80
N ASN A 146 -16.76 -4.65 -9.85
CA ASN A 146 -16.21 -5.59 -8.87
C ASN A 146 -17.22 -6.71 -8.62
N ASN A 147 -16.78 -7.75 -7.94
CA ASN A 147 -17.68 -8.74 -7.34
C ASN A 147 -18.27 -8.19 -6.04
N TRP A 148 -19.51 -8.54 -5.74
CA TRP A 148 -20.13 -8.23 -4.46
C TRP A 148 -21.06 -9.36 -3.99
N PRO A 149 -21.10 -9.74 -2.70
CA PRO A 149 -20.18 -9.31 -1.62
C PRO A 149 -18.74 -9.83 -1.80
N PRO A 150 -17.78 -9.45 -0.92
CA PRO A 150 -16.43 -10.01 -0.91
C PRO A 150 -16.46 -11.54 -0.87
N GLN A 151 -15.61 -12.18 -1.67
CA GLN A 151 -15.53 -13.64 -1.77
C GLN A 151 -14.07 -14.07 -1.90
N GLN A 152 -13.78 -15.30 -1.44
CA GLN A 152 -12.54 -15.98 -1.80
C GLN A 152 -12.51 -16.25 -3.31
N ALA A 153 -11.33 -16.17 -3.89
CA ALA A 153 -11.15 -16.44 -5.32
C ALA A 153 -9.93 -17.31 -5.58
N LEU A 154 -10.03 -18.25 -6.50
CA LEU A 154 -8.87 -18.92 -7.06
C LEU A 154 -8.13 -17.93 -7.97
N ALA A 155 -6.83 -17.79 -7.77
CA ALA A 155 -5.96 -17.02 -8.65
C ALA A 155 -4.98 -17.93 -9.36
N ASP A 156 -4.68 -17.61 -10.62
CA ASP A 156 -3.66 -18.27 -11.43
C ASP A 156 -2.45 -17.33 -11.57
N VAL A 157 -1.24 -17.90 -11.47
CA VAL A 157 0.01 -17.16 -11.67
C VAL A 157 0.27 -17.05 -13.17
N ASP A 158 0.25 -15.82 -13.70
CA ASP A 158 0.48 -15.53 -15.12
C ASP A 158 1.97 -15.59 -15.49
N LEU A 159 2.85 -15.09 -14.63
CA LEU A 159 4.29 -15.01 -14.85
C LEU A 159 5.04 -15.63 -13.68
N SER A 160 5.42 -16.90 -13.81
CA SER A 160 5.98 -17.71 -12.71
C SER A 160 7.46 -17.45 -12.42
N ASP A 161 8.21 -16.88 -13.35
CA ASP A 161 9.64 -16.56 -13.22
C ASP A 161 9.92 -15.15 -12.71
N HIS A 162 8.86 -14.36 -12.45
CA HIS A 162 9.00 -13.03 -11.88
C HIS A 162 9.34 -13.09 -10.38
N PRO A 163 10.22 -12.21 -9.84
CA PRO A 163 10.59 -12.22 -8.42
C PRO A 163 9.40 -12.17 -7.46
N VAL A 164 8.32 -11.44 -7.81
CA VAL A 164 7.11 -11.32 -6.98
C VAL A 164 6.36 -12.65 -6.84
N THR A 165 6.37 -13.46 -7.88
CA THR A 165 5.68 -14.77 -7.92
C THR A 165 6.58 -15.94 -7.54
N LYS A 166 7.83 -15.65 -7.17
CA LYS A 166 8.81 -16.66 -6.78
C LYS A 166 8.31 -17.50 -5.60
N ASN A 167 8.41 -18.81 -5.74
CA ASN A 167 7.99 -19.81 -4.76
C ASN A 167 6.47 -19.84 -4.49
N LEU A 168 5.65 -19.20 -5.32
CA LEU A 168 4.21 -19.40 -5.28
C LEU A 168 3.82 -20.67 -6.05
N PRO A 169 2.73 -21.36 -5.67
CA PRO A 169 2.13 -22.39 -6.51
C PRO A 169 1.55 -21.75 -7.78
N THR A 170 1.33 -22.55 -8.82
CA THR A 170 0.74 -22.07 -10.10
C THR A 170 -0.66 -21.50 -9.96
N SER A 171 -1.38 -21.93 -8.92
CA SER A 171 -2.70 -21.40 -8.55
C SER A 171 -2.87 -21.52 -7.04
N PHE A 172 -3.55 -20.55 -6.43
CA PHE A 172 -3.89 -20.58 -5.00
C PHE A 172 -5.15 -19.75 -4.71
N VAL A 173 -5.75 -20.01 -3.56
CA VAL A 173 -6.97 -19.29 -3.14
C VAL A 173 -6.56 -18.01 -2.42
N LEU A 174 -7.08 -16.89 -2.92
CA LEU A 174 -6.99 -15.59 -2.26
C LEU A 174 -8.04 -15.50 -1.16
N PRO A 175 -7.74 -14.86 -0.02
CA PRO A 175 -8.74 -14.50 0.99
C PRO A 175 -9.92 -13.72 0.39
N ALA A 176 -11.03 -13.71 1.13
CA ALA A 176 -12.20 -12.96 0.72
C ALA A 176 -11.85 -11.48 0.50
N SER A 177 -12.17 -10.98 -0.67
CA SER A 177 -11.97 -9.58 -1.05
C SER A 177 -12.98 -9.17 -2.11
N GLU A 178 -13.12 -7.89 -2.28
CA GLU A 178 -13.71 -7.25 -3.43
C GLU A 178 -12.61 -7.05 -4.46
N PHE A 179 -12.73 -7.64 -5.64
CA PHE A 179 -11.73 -7.51 -6.69
C PHE A 179 -12.24 -6.55 -7.77
N TYR A 180 -11.46 -5.52 -8.08
CA TYR A 180 -11.80 -4.55 -9.12
C TYR A 180 -11.45 -5.07 -10.51
N GLN A 181 -12.33 -4.81 -11.47
CA GLN A 181 -12.09 -4.96 -12.89
C GLN A 181 -12.00 -3.57 -13.54
N TRP A 182 -11.15 -3.44 -14.53
CA TRP A 182 -10.83 -2.17 -15.19
C TRP A 182 -11.32 -2.16 -16.63
N GLU A 183 -11.51 -0.95 -17.20
CA GLU A 183 -12.03 -0.82 -18.57
C GLU A 183 -11.02 -1.23 -19.65
N GLU A 184 -9.73 -1.00 -19.42
CA GLU A 184 -8.70 -1.25 -20.42
C GLU A 184 -8.05 -2.62 -20.24
N ASP A 185 -7.79 -3.29 -21.33
CA ASP A 185 -7.04 -4.55 -21.36
C ASP A 185 -5.56 -4.27 -21.08
N LEU A 186 -5.08 -4.80 -19.96
CA LEU A 186 -3.69 -4.68 -19.53
C LEU A 186 -2.72 -5.47 -20.42
N ARG A 187 -3.20 -6.58 -21.02
CA ARG A 187 -2.33 -7.52 -21.74
C ARG A 187 -1.91 -7.03 -23.12
N VAL A 188 -2.61 -6.05 -23.68
CA VAL A 188 -2.26 -5.46 -24.99
C VAL A 188 -1.22 -4.35 -24.87
N LYS A 189 -0.74 -4.05 -23.68
CA LYS A 189 0.21 -2.97 -23.41
C LYS A 189 1.61 -3.51 -23.20
N ASP A 190 2.57 -3.11 -24.03
CA ASP A 190 3.96 -3.58 -23.99
C ASP A 190 4.69 -3.23 -22.67
N ASN A 191 4.24 -2.19 -21.99
CA ASN A 191 4.83 -1.74 -20.72
C ASN A 191 4.16 -2.32 -19.48
N ILE A 192 3.14 -3.16 -19.62
CA ILE A 192 2.45 -3.79 -18.47
C ILE A 192 2.80 -5.28 -18.43
N GLN A 193 3.15 -5.74 -17.24
CA GLN A 193 3.29 -7.18 -16.96
C GLN A 193 2.25 -7.60 -15.93
N VAL A 194 1.33 -8.45 -16.34
CA VAL A 194 0.36 -9.10 -15.44
C VAL A 194 1.07 -10.30 -14.78
N LEU A 195 1.00 -10.36 -13.46
CA LEU A 195 1.68 -11.37 -12.65
C LEU A 195 0.70 -12.41 -12.09
N LEU A 196 -0.53 -11.98 -11.80
CA LEU A 196 -1.58 -12.81 -11.22
C LEU A 196 -2.94 -12.36 -11.73
N SER A 197 -3.80 -13.33 -12.06
CA SER A 197 -5.19 -13.09 -12.49
C SER A 197 -6.16 -13.99 -11.74
N LEU A 198 -7.43 -13.58 -11.62
CA LEU A 198 -8.47 -14.48 -11.16
C LEU A 198 -8.67 -15.60 -12.18
N SER A 199 -8.68 -16.84 -11.69
CA SER A 199 -8.91 -18.02 -12.54
C SER A 199 -10.30 -17.99 -13.18
N PRO A 200 -10.42 -18.33 -14.47
CA PRO A 200 -11.74 -18.51 -15.10
C PRO A 200 -12.65 -19.52 -14.39
N LYS A 201 -12.09 -20.38 -13.55
CA LYS A 201 -12.85 -21.35 -12.74
C LYS A 201 -13.75 -20.70 -11.68
N ASN A 202 -13.51 -19.40 -11.36
CA ASN A 202 -14.37 -18.66 -10.43
C ASN A 202 -15.73 -18.27 -11.05
N TYR A 203 -15.85 -18.23 -12.37
CA TYR A 203 -17.06 -17.70 -13.00
C TYR A 203 -18.23 -18.68 -12.95
N PRO A 204 -19.49 -18.19 -12.71
CA PRO A 204 -19.83 -16.80 -12.39
C PRO A 204 -19.31 -16.40 -11.01
N PHE A 205 -18.84 -15.14 -10.85
CA PHE A 205 -18.22 -14.66 -9.64
C PHE A 205 -18.99 -13.46 -9.06
N GLY A 206 -19.21 -13.46 -7.75
CA GLY A 206 -20.11 -12.53 -7.08
C GLY A 206 -21.50 -13.17 -6.83
N ILE A 207 -22.28 -12.55 -5.97
CA ILE A 207 -23.65 -12.99 -5.62
C ILE A 207 -24.67 -11.91 -5.99
N LYS A 208 -24.42 -10.67 -5.62
CA LYS A 208 -25.26 -9.51 -5.92
C LYS A 208 -24.80 -8.81 -7.19
N ASP A 209 -23.52 -8.48 -7.23
CA ASP A 209 -22.87 -7.97 -8.43
C ASP A 209 -22.06 -9.11 -9.04
N ILE A 210 -22.63 -9.73 -10.09
CA ILE A 210 -22.13 -10.96 -10.67
C ILE A 210 -21.35 -10.66 -11.94
N VAL A 211 -20.11 -11.16 -11.99
CA VAL A 211 -19.28 -11.13 -13.19
C VAL A 211 -19.27 -12.53 -13.81
N TYR A 212 -19.64 -12.60 -15.09
CA TYR A 212 -19.83 -13.87 -15.80
C TYR A 212 -18.62 -14.34 -16.60
N GLY A 213 -17.57 -13.55 -16.67
CA GLY A 213 -16.36 -13.89 -17.41
C GLY A 213 -15.46 -12.69 -17.69
N GLY A 214 -14.44 -12.91 -18.51
CA GLY A 214 -13.45 -11.92 -18.91
C GLY A 214 -12.10 -12.16 -18.29
N ASP A 215 -11.10 -11.42 -18.76
CA ASP A 215 -9.78 -11.37 -18.14
C ASP A 215 -9.84 -10.50 -16.89
N TRP A 216 -9.21 -10.95 -15.81
CA TRP A 216 -9.28 -10.27 -14.53
C TRP A 216 -7.92 -10.24 -13.82
N PRO A 217 -6.98 -9.41 -14.30
CA PRO A 217 -5.71 -9.19 -13.62
C PRO A 217 -5.92 -8.61 -12.23
N VAL A 218 -5.21 -9.18 -11.24
CA VAL A 218 -5.27 -8.73 -9.84
C VAL A 218 -3.90 -8.32 -9.30
N VAL A 219 -2.80 -8.67 -9.99
CA VAL A 219 -1.46 -8.16 -9.66
C VAL A 219 -0.73 -7.85 -10.97
N TRP A 220 -0.22 -6.62 -11.07
CA TRP A 220 0.59 -6.22 -12.22
C TRP A 220 1.59 -5.12 -11.91
N THR A 221 2.54 -4.94 -12.81
CA THR A 221 3.51 -3.85 -12.79
C THR A 221 3.53 -3.10 -14.12
N ASN A 222 3.83 -1.81 -14.06
CA ASN A 222 4.14 -0.97 -15.21
C ASN A 222 5.67 -0.80 -15.30
N LEU A 223 6.29 -1.31 -16.35
CA LEU A 223 7.74 -1.33 -16.53
C LEU A 223 8.38 0.06 -16.65
N ASN A 224 7.58 1.08 -16.95
CA ASN A 224 8.07 2.46 -16.99
C ASN A 224 8.32 3.04 -15.58
N TYR A 225 7.83 2.37 -14.54
CA TYR A 225 7.93 2.83 -13.16
C TYR A 225 8.38 1.70 -12.23
N ARG A 226 8.85 2.05 -11.07
CA ARG A 226 9.16 1.12 -9.99
C ARG A 226 7.91 0.91 -9.13
N MET A 227 6.92 0.23 -9.68
CA MET A 227 5.60 0.10 -9.08
C MET A 227 5.05 -1.33 -9.14
N ILE A 228 4.18 -1.66 -8.22
CA ILE A 228 3.30 -2.82 -8.29
C ILE A 228 1.93 -2.47 -7.73
N TYR A 229 0.90 -2.93 -8.40
CA TYR A 229 -0.47 -2.87 -7.90
C TYR A 229 -0.97 -4.26 -7.52
N LEU A 230 -1.62 -4.32 -6.36
CA LEU A 230 -2.18 -5.50 -5.72
C LEU A 230 -3.67 -5.24 -5.47
N ASN A 231 -4.56 -5.93 -6.17
CA ASN A 231 -6.01 -5.68 -6.13
C ASN A 231 -6.70 -6.19 -4.85
N MET A 232 -5.98 -6.84 -3.96
CA MET A 232 -6.46 -7.31 -2.67
C MET A 232 -6.46 -6.17 -1.65
N GLY A 233 -7.51 -6.05 -0.81
CA GLY A 233 -7.55 -4.98 0.17
C GLY A 233 -8.91 -4.70 0.81
N HIS A 234 -9.88 -5.60 0.69
CA HIS A 234 -11.19 -5.38 1.30
C HIS A 234 -11.44 -6.35 2.44
N GLY A 235 -11.58 -5.81 3.66
CA GLY A 235 -11.85 -6.60 4.88
C GLY A 235 -10.62 -6.99 5.68
N ASP A 236 -10.85 -7.72 6.75
CA ASP A 236 -9.85 -8.04 7.77
C ASP A 236 -9.12 -9.38 7.55
N GLU A 237 -9.46 -10.12 6.50
CA GLU A 237 -8.85 -11.41 6.21
C GLU A 237 -7.67 -11.34 5.22
N CYS A 238 -7.39 -10.18 4.61
CA CYS A 238 -6.43 -10.06 3.52
C CYS A 238 -5.02 -10.57 3.88
N PHE A 239 -4.61 -10.44 5.13
CA PHE A 239 -3.30 -10.90 5.61
C PHE A 239 -3.34 -12.26 6.32
N SER A 240 -4.41 -13.04 6.18
CA SER A 240 -4.58 -14.33 6.86
C SER A 240 -3.94 -15.51 6.14
N GLU A 241 -3.65 -15.39 4.82
CA GLU A 241 -3.19 -16.52 3.99
C GLU A 241 -1.67 -16.40 3.70
N ALA A 242 -0.94 -17.48 3.98
CA ALA A 242 0.51 -17.50 3.94
C ALA A 242 1.10 -17.28 2.54
N THR A 243 0.46 -17.86 1.49
CA THR A 243 0.94 -17.75 0.10
C THR A 243 0.77 -16.32 -0.40
N GLN A 244 -0.35 -15.68 -0.11
CA GLN A 244 -0.58 -14.28 -0.43
C GLN A 244 0.39 -13.37 0.33
N ASN A 245 0.63 -13.64 1.62
CA ASN A 245 1.60 -12.89 2.41
C ASN A 245 3.03 -13.03 1.87
N LEU A 246 3.41 -14.23 1.39
CA LEU A 246 4.69 -14.43 0.70
C LEU A 246 4.81 -13.56 -0.54
N MET A 247 3.74 -13.47 -1.35
CA MET A 247 3.69 -12.58 -2.51
C MET A 247 3.87 -11.10 -2.12
N PHE A 248 3.23 -10.65 -1.05
CA PHE A 248 3.38 -9.26 -0.55
C PHE A 248 4.81 -8.97 -0.09
N VAL A 249 5.46 -9.92 0.60
CA VAL A 249 6.88 -9.81 0.97
C VAL A 249 7.77 -9.77 -0.27
N ASN A 250 7.51 -10.64 -1.24
CA ASN A 250 8.25 -10.67 -2.51
C ASN A 250 8.09 -9.35 -3.28
N ALA A 251 6.86 -8.80 -3.34
CA ALA A 251 6.56 -7.51 -3.97
C ALA A 251 7.35 -6.37 -3.31
N PHE A 252 7.35 -6.32 -1.98
CA PHE A 252 8.11 -5.34 -1.22
C PHE A 252 9.61 -5.43 -1.51
N ARG A 253 10.20 -6.62 -1.41
CA ARG A 253 11.62 -6.85 -1.71
C ARG A 253 11.97 -6.47 -3.14
N TRP A 254 11.13 -6.83 -4.11
CA TRP A 254 11.35 -6.51 -5.51
C TRP A 254 11.32 -5.01 -5.79
N ILE A 255 10.38 -4.26 -5.20
CA ILE A 255 10.33 -2.80 -5.31
C ILE A 255 11.57 -2.16 -4.68
N VAL A 256 11.96 -2.62 -3.50
CA VAL A 256 13.09 -2.04 -2.75
C VAL A 256 14.43 -2.35 -3.41
N SER A 257 14.67 -3.57 -3.90
CA SER A 257 15.92 -3.98 -4.55
C SER A 257 16.20 -3.23 -5.86
N ARG A 258 15.18 -2.64 -6.49
CA ARG A 258 15.30 -1.82 -7.70
C ARG A 258 15.51 -0.33 -7.44
N ASP A 259 15.91 0.06 -6.22
CA ASP A 259 16.19 1.47 -5.89
C ASP A 259 17.33 2.00 -6.79
N PRO A 260 17.15 3.14 -7.48
CA PRO A 260 18.22 3.76 -8.28
C PRO A 260 19.49 4.07 -7.48
N ALA A 261 19.38 4.23 -6.15
CA ALA A 261 20.52 4.37 -5.24
C ALA A 261 21.27 3.06 -4.94
N GLY A 262 20.81 1.94 -5.51
CA GLY A 262 21.34 0.59 -5.32
C GLY A 262 20.51 -0.27 -4.39
N ASP A 263 20.64 -1.60 -4.55
CA ASP A 263 19.92 -2.57 -3.70
C ASP A 263 20.35 -2.45 -2.23
N PRO A 264 19.46 -2.07 -1.31
CA PRO A 264 19.82 -1.94 0.10
C PRO A 264 20.03 -3.30 0.80
N PHE A 265 19.65 -4.41 0.17
CA PHE A 265 19.89 -5.76 0.71
C PHE A 265 21.30 -6.29 0.41
N ASP A 266 21.99 -5.68 -0.57
CA ASP A 266 23.37 -6.05 -0.95
C ASP A 266 24.44 -5.36 -0.08
N LYS A 267 24.06 -4.53 0.92
CA LYS A 267 24.95 -3.73 1.77
C LYS A 267 25.17 -4.32 3.15
#